data_8f66e9aa96a4a0805ce9ca6afb1e3e3a
#
_entry.id   8f66e9aa96a4a0805ce9ca6afb1e3e3a
#
_cell.length_a   1.000
_cell.length_b   1.000
_cell.length_c   1.000
_cell.angle_alpha   90.00
_cell.angle_beta   90.00
_cell.angle_gamma   90.00
#
_symmetry.space_group_name_H-M   'P 1'
#
loop_
_entity.id
_entity.type
_entity.pdbx_description
1 polymer ?
#
loop_
_entity_poly.entity_id
_entity_poly.type
_entity_poly.pdbx_seq_one_letter_code
_entity_poly.pdbx_strand_id
1 'polypeptide(L)'
;FNTAASFVTNTNWQAYSGESTLSYLTQALGLTVQNFVSAATGIAVLFALIRGFIKVKADGLGSFWVDITRIVIHILIPLNLVISLCLVGGGVIQNLKGAETVSLVEPIAVSADGEILENAEIDLDTNTVTVDGKKIEDAEIVTEQFVPMGPAASQVAIKQTGTNGG
;
A
#
# COMPACT_ATOMS: atom_id res chain seq x y z
N PHE A 1 -2.07 -17.96 -1.24
CA PHE A 1 -2.50 -18.40 -2.58
C PHE A 1 -3.35 -17.33 -3.29
N ASN A 2 -4.37 -16.80 -2.62
CA ASN A 2 -5.24 -15.74 -3.16
C ASN A 2 -4.43 -14.52 -3.64
N THR A 3 -3.56 -13.98 -2.80
CA THR A 3 -2.66 -12.86 -3.12
C THR A 3 -1.78 -13.17 -4.34
N ALA A 4 -1.17 -14.34 -4.39
CA ALA A 4 -0.32 -14.74 -5.50
C ALA A 4 -1.12 -14.81 -6.82
N ALA A 5 -2.33 -15.36 -6.79
CA ALA A 5 -3.21 -15.39 -7.96
C ALA A 5 -3.62 -13.97 -8.40
N SER A 6 -3.97 -13.09 -7.46
CA SER A 6 -4.33 -11.69 -7.75
C SER A 6 -3.19 -10.94 -8.43
N PHE A 7 -1.97 -11.07 -7.92
CA PHE A 7 -0.80 -10.41 -8.51
C PHE A 7 -0.39 -10.98 -9.86
N VAL A 8 -0.42 -12.30 -10.03
CA VAL A 8 -0.10 -12.95 -11.33
C VAL A 8 -1.09 -12.55 -12.42
N THR A 9 -2.36 -12.39 -12.08
CA THR A 9 -3.41 -12.01 -13.03
C THR A 9 -3.62 -10.50 -13.15
N ASN A 10 -2.88 -9.70 -12.39
CA ASN A 10 -3.04 -8.24 -12.31
C ASN A 10 -4.49 -7.82 -11.98
N THR A 11 -5.13 -8.53 -11.07
CA THR A 11 -6.54 -8.31 -10.71
C THR A 11 -6.70 -7.20 -9.68
N ASN A 12 -5.69 -6.98 -8.83
CA ASN A 12 -5.62 -5.91 -7.82
C ASN A 12 -6.66 -6.02 -6.69
N TRP A 13 -7.20 -7.19 -6.41
CA TRP A 13 -8.03 -7.41 -5.23
C TRP A 13 -7.22 -8.11 -4.14
N GLN A 14 -7.43 -7.66 -2.92
CA GLN A 14 -6.65 -8.09 -1.76
C GLN A 14 -7.60 -8.40 -0.61
N ALA A 15 -7.33 -9.52 0.08
CA ALA A 15 -8.05 -9.95 1.28
C ALA A 15 -7.16 -9.82 2.52
N TYR A 16 -6.24 -8.84 2.54
CA TYR A 16 -5.28 -8.59 3.62
C TYR A 16 -4.90 -7.12 3.69
N SER A 17 -4.38 -6.71 4.82
CA SER A 17 -3.79 -5.40 5.07
C SER A 17 -2.27 -5.58 5.16
N GLY A 18 -1.52 -5.10 4.17
CA GLY A 18 -0.08 -5.35 4.06
C GLY A 18 0.70 -4.82 5.25
N GLU A 19 0.29 -3.68 5.79
CA GLU A 19 0.89 -3.00 6.94
C GLU A 19 0.77 -3.79 8.24
N SER A 20 -0.24 -4.64 8.39
CA SER A 20 -0.49 -5.42 9.60
C SER A 20 -0.17 -6.91 9.45
N THR A 21 -0.25 -7.46 8.24
CA THR A 21 -0.17 -8.92 8.00
C THR A 21 1.07 -9.38 7.26
N LEU A 22 1.81 -8.46 6.60
CA LEU A 22 2.99 -8.80 5.80
C LEU A 22 4.26 -8.18 6.38
N SER A 23 5.35 -8.96 6.36
CA SER A 23 6.67 -8.42 6.69
C SER A 23 7.17 -7.46 5.60
N TYR A 24 8.04 -6.52 5.98
CA TYR A 24 8.68 -5.60 5.02
C TYR A 24 9.45 -6.35 3.93
N LEU A 25 10.07 -7.48 4.27
CA LEU A 25 10.77 -8.31 3.30
C LEU A 25 9.81 -8.90 2.25
N THR A 26 8.65 -9.39 2.68
CA THR A 26 7.63 -9.91 1.75
C THR A 26 7.09 -8.82 0.84
N GLN A 27 6.84 -7.63 1.39
CA GLN A 27 6.40 -6.48 0.59
C GLN A 27 7.48 -6.03 -0.40
N ALA A 28 8.75 -5.94 0.02
CA ALA A 28 9.84 -5.49 -0.83
C ALA A 28 10.19 -6.50 -1.93
N LEU A 29 10.33 -7.77 -1.62
CA LEU A 29 10.74 -8.80 -2.58
C LEU A 29 9.57 -9.38 -3.38
N GLY A 30 8.39 -9.46 -2.80
CA GLY A 30 7.20 -9.97 -3.47
C GLY A 30 6.46 -8.87 -4.22
N LEU A 31 5.81 -7.97 -3.49
CA LEU A 31 4.89 -7.00 -4.07
C LEU A 31 5.62 -5.94 -4.90
N THR A 32 6.71 -5.38 -4.40
CA THR A 32 7.47 -4.35 -5.12
C THR A 32 8.05 -4.86 -6.44
N VAL A 33 8.65 -6.05 -6.44
CA VAL A 33 9.20 -6.66 -7.66
C VAL A 33 8.10 -6.90 -8.67
N GLN A 34 6.95 -7.43 -8.24
CA GLN A 34 5.81 -7.67 -9.12
C GLN A 34 5.27 -6.35 -9.71
N ASN A 35 5.17 -5.29 -8.91
CA ASN A 35 4.73 -3.98 -9.39
C ASN A 35 5.64 -3.44 -10.50
N PHE A 36 6.96 -3.52 -10.32
CA PHE A 36 7.90 -3.11 -11.36
C PHE A 36 7.83 -3.99 -12.62
N VAL A 37 7.79 -5.30 -12.46
CA VAL A 37 7.75 -6.26 -13.58
C VAL A 37 6.45 -6.11 -14.36
N SER A 38 5.32 -5.92 -13.70
CA SER A 38 4.01 -5.71 -14.33
C SER A 38 4.00 -4.46 -15.22
N ALA A 39 4.38 -3.31 -14.67
CA ALA A 39 4.45 -2.06 -15.43
C ALA A 39 5.45 -2.14 -16.59
N ALA A 40 6.65 -2.68 -16.34
CA ALA A 40 7.68 -2.84 -17.36
C ALA A 40 7.24 -3.76 -18.50
N THR A 41 6.52 -4.83 -18.20
CA THR A 41 5.95 -5.75 -19.19
C THR A 41 4.96 -5.03 -20.11
N GLY A 42 4.03 -4.27 -19.54
CA GLY A 42 3.06 -3.50 -20.32
C GLY A 42 3.73 -2.51 -21.28
N ILE A 43 4.72 -1.76 -20.78
CA ILE A 43 5.47 -0.79 -21.60
C ILE A 43 6.32 -1.51 -22.66
N ALA A 44 6.94 -2.64 -22.34
CA ALA A 44 7.73 -3.42 -23.31
C ALA A 44 6.87 -3.97 -24.46
N VAL A 45 5.66 -4.45 -24.15
CA VAL A 45 4.69 -4.88 -25.16
C VAL A 45 4.26 -3.70 -26.04
N LEU A 46 4.00 -2.54 -25.44
CA LEU A 46 3.68 -1.32 -26.20
C LEU A 46 4.82 -0.92 -27.14
N PHE A 47 6.09 -0.98 -26.69
CA PHE A 47 7.23 -0.70 -27.55
C PHE A 47 7.37 -1.70 -28.71
N ALA A 48 7.11 -2.98 -28.46
CA ALA A 48 7.10 -3.98 -29.51
C ALA A 48 6.00 -3.68 -30.56
N LEU A 49 4.82 -3.30 -30.10
CA LEU A 49 3.69 -2.92 -30.96
C LEU A 49 4.02 -1.68 -31.81
N ILE A 50 4.55 -0.61 -31.20
CA ILE A 50 4.96 0.61 -31.91
C ILE A 50 6.05 0.29 -32.97
N ARG A 51 7.03 -0.53 -32.61
CA ARG A 51 8.08 -0.96 -33.58
C ARG A 51 7.45 -1.73 -34.74
N GLY A 52 6.46 -2.59 -34.47
CA GLY A 52 5.73 -3.32 -35.51
C GLY A 52 5.02 -2.41 -36.51
N PHE A 53 4.45 -1.30 -36.04
CA PHE A 53 3.78 -0.34 -36.94
C PHE A 53 4.74 0.55 -37.72
N ILE A 54 5.86 0.95 -37.11
CA ILE A 54 6.79 1.91 -37.73
C ILE A 54 7.78 1.20 -38.68
N LYS A 55 8.22 -0.02 -38.39
CA LYS A 55 9.22 -0.76 -39.13
C LYS A 55 8.61 -1.65 -40.20
N VAL A 56 8.51 -1.16 -41.42
CA VAL A 56 8.01 -1.91 -42.58
C VAL A 56 8.99 -3.02 -43.06
N LYS A 57 10.26 -3.00 -42.65
CA LYS A 57 11.32 -3.94 -43.10
C LYS A 57 12.34 -4.24 -41.99
N ALA A 58 11.91 -4.70 -40.81
CA ALA A 58 12.85 -5.05 -39.75
C ALA A 58 12.83 -6.56 -39.47
N ASP A 59 14.03 -7.13 -39.29
CA ASP A 59 14.21 -8.55 -38.97
C ASP A 59 13.78 -8.94 -37.54
N GLY A 60 13.03 -8.08 -36.83
CA GLY A 60 12.50 -8.37 -35.51
C GLY A 60 11.92 -7.14 -34.78
N LEU A 61 11.16 -7.42 -33.72
CA LEU A 61 10.48 -6.40 -32.87
C LEU A 61 11.35 -5.90 -31.71
N GLY A 62 12.60 -6.35 -31.61
CA GLY A 62 13.52 -6.07 -30.50
C GLY A 62 13.55 -7.23 -29.48
N SER A 63 14.22 -6.99 -28.35
CA SER A 63 14.34 -7.97 -27.27
C SER A 63 13.50 -7.54 -26.08
N PHE A 64 12.54 -8.35 -25.73
CA PHE A 64 11.66 -8.15 -24.55
C PHE A 64 12.46 -7.98 -23.25
N TRP A 65 13.47 -8.81 -23.02
CA TRP A 65 14.29 -8.76 -21.81
C TRP A 65 15.13 -7.48 -21.70
N VAL A 66 15.66 -7.02 -22.83
CA VAL A 66 16.40 -5.75 -22.89
C VAL A 66 15.45 -4.58 -22.64
N ASP A 67 14.26 -4.61 -23.21
CA ASP A 67 13.27 -3.56 -23.03
C ASP A 67 12.80 -3.48 -21.56
N ILE A 68 12.46 -4.60 -20.93
CA ILE A 68 12.09 -4.63 -19.50
C ILE A 68 13.20 -4.02 -18.64
N THR A 69 14.45 -4.46 -18.84
CA THR A 69 15.57 -3.96 -18.04
C THR A 69 15.76 -2.46 -18.20
N ARG A 70 15.68 -1.95 -19.43
CA ARG A 70 15.79 -0.51 -19.71
C ARG A 70 14.64 0.28 -19.11
N ILE A 71 13.43 -0.21 -19.20
CA ILE A 71 12.24 0.44 -18.65
C ILE A 71 12.35 0.54 -17.13
N VAL A 72 12.73 -0.55 -16.46
CA VAL A 72 12.90 -0.54 -15.00
C VAL A 72 13.98 0.47 -14.59
N ILE A 73 15.17 0.41 -15.19
CA ILE A 73 16.31 1.21 -14.75
C ILE A 73 16.17 2.69 -15.13
N HIS A 74 15.68 3.00 -16.34
CA HIS A 74 15.69 4.37 -16.85
C HIS A 74 14.36 5.12 -16.73
N ILE A 75 13.26 4.40 -16.49
CA ILE A 75 11.93 5.01 -16.36
C ILE A 75 11.38 4.80 -14.96
N LEU A 76 11.17 3.54 -14.55
CA LEU A 76 10.42 3.25 -13.32
C LEU A 76 11.20 3.64 -12.06
N ILE A 77 12.47 3.29 -11.95
CA ILE A 77 13.28 3.63 -10.77
C ILE A 77 13.42 5.15 -10.60
N PRO A 78 13.85 5.94 -11.60
CA PRO A 78 13.95 7.39 -11.44
C PRO A 78 12.61 8.06 -11.12
N LEU A 79 11.54 7.65 -11.79
CA LEU A 79 10.20 8.18 -11.55
C LEU A 79 9.74 7.91 -10.12
N ASN A 80 9.89 6.67 -9.66
CA ASN A 80 9.53 6.29 -8.29
C ASN A 80 10.37 7.00 -7.23
N LEU A 81 11.65 7.24 -7.50
CA LEU A 81 12.51 8.00 -6.60
C LEU A 81 11.99 9.44 -6.42
N VAL A 82 11.64 10.11 -7.52
CA VAL A 82 11.09 11.47 -7.47
C VAL A 82 9.76 11.50 -6.72
N ILE A 83 8.85 10.59 -7.03
CA ILE A 83 7.54 10.51 -6.36
C ILE A 83 7.72 10.20 -4.87
N SER A 84 8.59 9.26 -4.50
CA SER A 84 8.88 8.94 -3.09
C SER A 84 9.43 10.14 -2.33
N LEU A 85 10.33 10.93 -2.93
CA LEU A 85 10.85 12.14 -2.31
C LEU A 85 9.76 13.21 -2.12
N CYS A 86 8.87 13.36 -3.09
CA CYS A 86 7.72 14.26 -2.98
C CYS A 86 6.78 13.82 -1.84
N LEU A 87 6.51 12.52 -1.71
CA LEU A 87 5.67 11.97 -0.64
C LEU A 87 6.31 12.17 0.74
N VAL A 88 7.61 11.93 0.88
CA VAL A 88 8.35 12.21 2.12
C VAL A 88 8.30 13.69 2.46
N GLY A 89 8.48 14.57 1.47
CA GLY A 89 8.33 16.01 1.63
C GLY A 89 6.92 16.43 2.04
N GLY A 90 5.90 15.68 1.66
CA GLY A 90 4.51 15.83 2.08
C GLY A 90 4.18 15.21 3.46
N GLY A 91 5.16 14.60 4.16
CA GLY A 91 4.99 14.04 5.48
C GLY A 91 4.64 12.53 5.52
N VAL A 92 4.69 11.84 4.39
CA VAL A 92 4.46 10.39 4.38
C VAL A 92 5.63 9.66 5.03
N ILE A 93 5.33 8.72 5.90
CA ILE A 93 6.31 7.96 6.68
C ILE A 93 7.25 7.18 5.75
N GLN A 94 8.56 7.29 6.04
CA GLN A 94 9.61 6.54 5.37
C GLN A 94 10.69 6.15 6.38
N ASN A 95 10.54 4.99 7.01
CA ASN A 95 11.49 4.45 7.98
C ASN A 95 11.49 2.91 7.91
N LEU A 96 12.24 2.27 8.80
CA LEU A 96 12.29 0.81 8.95
C LEU A 96 11.86 0.36 10.36
N LYS A 97 11.16 1.25 11.08
CA LYS A 97 10.63 0.89 12.40
C LYS A 97 9.44 -0.05 12.26
N GLY A 98 9.22 -0.86 13.29
CA GLY A 98 7.96 -1.59 13.47
C GLY A 98 6.81 -0.62 13.76
N ALA A 99 5.60 -1.14 13.77
CA ALA A 99 4.46 -0.36 14.19
C ALA A 99 4.62 0.14 15.64
N GLU A 100 4.11 1.33 15.91
CA GLU A 100 4.13 1.96 17.23
C GLU A 100 2.69 2.11 17.73
N THR A 101 2.49 1.85 19.02
CA THR A 101 1.24 2.13 19.70
C THR A 101 1.35 3.53 20.30
N VAL A 102 0.42 4.38 19.96
CA VAL A 102 0.36 5.77 20.45
C VAL A 102 -0.91 6.00 21.22
N SER A 103 -0.84 6.76 22.31
CA SER A 103 -2.01 7.13 23.09
C SER A 103 -2.85 8.15 22.31
N LEU A 104 -4.15 7.93 22.29
CA LEU A 104 -5.10 8.88 21.73
C LEU A 104 -5.18 10.14 22.62
N VAL A 105 -5.36 11.30 22.00
CA VAL A 105 -5.57 12.55 22.72
C VAL A 105 -6.92 12.53 23.47
N GLU A 106 -7.92 11.93 22.82
CA GLU A 106 -9.23 11.68 23.40
C GLU A 106 -9.58 10.19 23.22
N PRO A 107 -9.97 9.50 24.30
CA PRO A 107 -10.41 8.11 24.19
C PRO A 107 -11.66 8.02 23.32
N ILE A 108 -11.81 6.91 22.62
CA ILE A 108 -13.01 6.60 21.83
C ILE A 108 -13.71 5.37 22.39
N ALA A 109 -15.04 5.38 22.35
CA ALA A 109 -15.83 4.21 22.70
C ALA A 109 -16.27 3.46 21.45
N VAL A 110 -16.11 2.15 21.45
CA VAL A 110 -16.47 1.26 20.35
C VAL A 110 -17.48 0.26 20.85
N SER A 111 -18.57 0.05 20.09
CA SER A 111 -19.58 -0.96 20.40
C SER A 111 -19.06 -2.38 20.17
N ALA A 112 -19.77 -3.39 20.67
CA ALA A 112 -19.46 -4.80 20.42
C ALA A 112 -19.41 -5.17 18.94
N ASP A 113 -20.10 -4.43 18.08
CA ASP A 113 -20.12 -4.61 16.63
C ASP A 113 -18.95 -3.90 15.91
N GLY A 114 -18.07 -3.20 16.65
CA GLY A 114 -16.91 -2.49 16.12
C GLY A 114 -17.21 -1.09 15.57
N GLU A 115 -18.39 -0.54 15.84
CA GLU A 115 -18.76 0.82 15.45
C GLU A 115 -18.34 1.83 16.51
N ILE A 116 -17.83 3.00 16.08
CA ILE A 116 -17.48 4.10 16.99
C ILE A 116 -18.79 4.74 17.50
N LEU A 117 -18.91 4.83 18.80
CA LEU A 117 -20.06 5.47 19.44
C LEU A 117 -19.86 7.00 19.45
N GLU A 118 -20.60 7.69 18.58
CA GLU A 118 -20.59 9.15 18.55
C GLU A 118 -21.27 9.73 19.81
N ASN A 119 -20.73 10.84 20.31
CA ASN A 119 -21.21 11.53 21.52
C ASN A 119 -21.19 10.67 22.80
N ALA A 120 -20.30 9.69 22.89
CA ALA A 120 -20.11 8.91 24.07
C ALA A 120 -19.39 9.71 25.17
N GLU A 121 -19.95 9.77 26.36
CA GLU A 121 -19.26 10.25 27.56
C GLU A 121 -18.50 9.07 28.16
N ILE A 122 -17.17 9.21 28.24
CA ILE A 122 -16.26 8.16 28.69
C ILE A 122 -15.71 8.55 30.06
N ASP A 123 -15.97 7.75 31.05
CA ASP A 123 -15.37 7.85 32.38
C ASP A 123 -14.28 6.79 32.51
N LEU A 124 -13.02 7.23 32.49
CA LEU A 124 -11.85 6.35 32.57
C LEU A 124 -11.64 5.79 33.98
N ASP A 125 -12.11 6.47 35.03
CA ASP A 125 -11.93 6.02 36.41
C ASP A 125 -12.87 4.85 36.74
N THR A 126 -14.08 4.90 36.22
CA THR A 126 -15.08 3.84 36.39
C THR A 126 -15.16 2.86 35.23
N ASN A 127 -14.40 3.10 34.18
CA ASN A 127 -14.42 2.33 32.93
C ASN A 127 -15.83 2.18 32.36
N THR A 128 -16.57 3.28 32.31
CA THR A 128 -17.97 3.30 31.85
C THR A 128 -18.16 4.21 30.66
N VAL A 129 -19.00 3.76 29.74
CA VAL A 129 -19.40 4.51 28.53
C VAL A 129 -20.88 4.82 28.63
N THR A 130 -21.24 6.08 28.43
CA THR A 130 -22.62 6.56 28.46
C THR A 130 -22.94 7.28 27.16
N VAL A 131 -24.02 6.92 26.50
CA VAL A 131 -24.53 7.58 25.29
C VAL A 131 -25.95 8.05 25.55
N ASP A 132 -26.21 9.32 25.35
CA ASP A 132 -27.52 9.93 25.64
C ASP A 132 -28.07 9.64 27.07
N GLY A 133 -27.15 9.59 28.06
CA GLY A 133 -27.49 9.32 29.45
C GLY A 133 -27.79 7.84 29.77
N LYS A 134 -27.58 6.93 28.81
CA LYS A 134 -27.71 5.49 29.03
C LYS A 134 -26.34 4.83 29.05
N LYS A 135 -26.09 4.01 30.06
CA LYS A 135 -24.87 3.21 30.16
C LYS A 135 -24.88 2.08 29.14
N ILE A 136 -23.79 1.93 28.39
CA ILE A 136 -23.57 0.85 27.44
C ILE A 136 -22.65 -0.17 28.10
N GLU A 137 -23.14 -1.38 28.35
CA GLU A 137 -22.38 -2.41 29.08
C GLU A 137 -21.33 -3.12 28.25
N ASP A 138 -21.51 -3.21 26.92
CA ASP A 138 -20.63 -3.94 26.00
C ASP A 138 -19.75 -3.00 25.16
N ALA A 139 -19.51 -1.78 25.61
CA ALA A 139 -18.63 -0.85 24.92
C ALA A 139 -17.16 -1.00 25.37
N GLU A 140 -16.25 -1.06 24.43
CA GLU A 140 -14.80 -1.06 24.65
C GLU A 140 -14.27 0.38 24.60
N ILE A 141 -13.47 0.76 25.59
CA ILE A 141 -12.78 2.06 25.61
C ILE A 141 -11.40 1.89 24.97
N VAL A 142 -11.20 2.53 23.84
CA VAL A 142 -9.94 2.53 23.13
C VAL A 142 -9.16 3.80 23.47
N THR A 143 -8.05 3.64 24.15
CA THR A 143 -7.13 4.74 24.55
C THR A 143 -5.86 4.80 23.73
N GLU A 144 -5.59 3.76 22.94
CA GLU A 144 -4.37 3.61 22.16
C GLU A 144 -4.69 3.31 20.70
N GLN A 145 -3.87 3.84 19.80
CA GLN A 145 -3.97 3.55 18.38
C GLN A 145 -2.70 2.87 17.88
N PHE A 146 -2.89 1.81 17.11
CA PHE A 146 -1.81 1.15 16.38
C PHE A 146 -1.49 1.95 15.11
N VAL A 147 -0.29 2.51 15.03
CA VAL A 147 0.19 3.26 13.88
C VAL A 147 1.23 2.44 13.14
N PRO A 148 0.90 1.91 11.95
CA PRO A 148 1.88 1.20 11.14
C PRO A 148 2.97 2.17 10.67
N MET A 149 4.22 1.79 10.86
CA MET A 149 5.40 2.50 10.40
C MET A 149 5.97 1.81 9.15
N GLY A 150 7.17 2.18 8.73
CA GLY A 150 7.88 1.49 7.68
C GLY A 150 8.15 2.33 6.43
N PRO A 151 8.57 1.71 5.31
CA PRO A 151 8.93 2.39 4.07
C PRO A 151 7.69 2.76 3.23
N ALA A 152 6.67 3.41 3.85
CA ALA A 152 5.37 3.66 3.24
C ALA A 152 5.45 4.55 2.00
N ALA A 153 6.24 5.65 2.03
CA ALA A 153 6.33 6.56 0.90
C ALA A 153 6.85 5.87 -0.37
N SER A 154 7.91 5.07 -0.26
CA SER A 154 8.44 4.32 -1.40
C SER A 154 7.48 3.23 -1.87
N GLN A 155 6.84 2.52 -0.97
CA GLN A 155 5.86 1.50 -1.32
C GLN A 155 4.65 2.09 -2.03
N VAL A 156 4.12 3.22 -1.56
CA VAL A 156 3.01 3.94 -2.21
C VAL A 156 3.41 4.43 -3.60
N ALA A 157 4.60 5.01 -3.76
CA ALA A 157 5.07 5.44 -5.07
C ALA A 157 5.12 4.27 -6.06
N ILE A 158 5.70 3.14 -5.66
CA ILE A 158 5.87 1.97 -6.50
C ILE A 158 4.52 1.34 -6.88
N LYS A 159 3.61 1.19 -5.93
CA LYS A 159 2.29 0.61 -6.21
C LYS A 159 1.44 1.47 -7.15
N GLN A 160 1.55 2.78 -7.08
CA GLN A 160 0.82 3.68 -7.97
C GLN A 160 1.38 3.67 -9.39
N THR A 161 2.70 3.64 -9.55
CA THR A 161 3.34 3.55 -10.87
C THR A 161 3.30 2.15 -11.46
N GLY A 162 3.28 1.13 -10.62
CA GLY A 162 3.20 -0.28 -11.00
C GLY A 162 1.83 -0.75 -11.43
N THR A 163 0.78 0.01 -11.17
CA THR A 163 -0.63 -0.26 -11.52
C THR A 163 -1.29 -1.43 -10.78
N ASN A 164 -0.55 -2.22 -10.00
CA ASN A 164 -1.09 -3.37 -9.27
C ASN A 164 -1.75 -3.00 -7.93
N GLY A 165 -1.55 -1.78 -7.47
CA GLY A 165 -1.93 -1.44 -6.11
C GLY A 165 -1.05 -2.17 -5.07
N GLY A 166 -1.47 -2.25 -3.81
CA GLY A 166 -0.73 -2.90 -2.73
C GLY A 166 -1.25 -2.53 -1.38
#